data_81f8c23359dc5789e1991905dbe3174c
#
_entry.id   81f8c23359dc5789e1991905dbe3174c
#
_cell.length_a   1.000
_cell.length_b   1.000
_cell.length_c   1.000
_cell.angle_alpha   90.00
_cell.angle_beta   90.00
_cell.angle_gamma   90.00
#
_symmetry.space_group_name_H-M   'P 1'
#
loop_
_entity.id
_entity.type
_entity.pdbx_description
1 polymer ?
#
loop_
_entity_poly.entity_id
_entity_poly.type
_entity_poly.pdbx_seq_one_letter_code
_entity_poly.pdbx_strand_id
1 'polypeptide(L)'
;MIVFDHVSKVYSNGTVGLDDVNLTIQDGEFVAIIGRSGAGKSTLLRAVNRMHRITAGTLTVNGTDVSTLSGKALRQFRRGIGMVFQSFNLVTRTSVIKNVLSACVPDMPFWRVLLGAFRKEDKLKALESLDKVGILDK
;
A
#
# COMPACT_ATOMS: atom_id res chain seq x y z
N MET A 1 -12.18 5.50 8.44
CA MET A 1 -12.97 4.29 8.78
C MET A 1 -12.82 3.22 7.69
N ILE A 2 -12.62 1.96 8.07
CA ILE A 2 -12.54 0.81 7.14
C ILE A 2 -13.63 -0.19 7.53
N VAL A 3 -14.42 -0.66 6.56
CA VAL A 3 -15.51 -1.61 6.82
C VAL A 3 -15.39 -2.79 5.87
N PHE A 4 -15.28 -3.97 6.43
CA PHE A 4 -15.45 -5.26 5.77
C PHE A 4 -16.87 -5.75 6.05
N ASP A 5 -17.64 -6.00 5.02
CA ASP A 5 -19.02 -6.48 5.07
C ASP A 5 -19.12 -7.75 4.24
N HIS A 6 -19.22 -8.90 4.91
CA HIS A 6 -19.24 -10.23 4.32
C HIS A 6 -18.09 -10.50 3.32
N VAL A 7 -16.89 -9.99 3.63
CA VAL A 7 -15.76 -10.04 2.69
C VAL A 7 -15.13 -11.41 2.64
N SER A 8 -15.10 -11.99 1.43
CA SER A 8 -14.41 -13.24 1.15
C SER A 8 -13.35 -13.06 0.05
N LYS A 9 -12.28 -13.86 0.14
CA LYS A 9 -11.24 -13.95 -0.86
C LYS A 9 -10.86 -15.40 -1.10
N VAL A 10 -11.20 -15.89 -2.29
CA VAL A 10 -10.74 -17.18 -2.80
C VAL A 10 -9.72 -16.92 -3.91
N TYR A 11 -8.58 -17.57 -3.84
CA TYR A 11 -7.54 -17.50 -4.87
C TYR A 11 -7.85 -18.47 -6.03
N SER A 12 -7.21 -18.26 -7.18
CA SER A 12 -7.41 -19.07 -8.38
C SER A 12 -7.08 -20.57 -8.22
N ASN A 13 -6.23 -20.88 -7.23
CA ASN A 13 -5.89 -22.27 -6.87
C ASN A 13 -6.87 -22.89 -5.87
N GLY A 14 -8.00 -22.25 -5.57
CA GLY A 14 -9.00 -22.69 -4.60
C GLY A 14 -8.68 -22.36 -3.13
N THR A 15 -7.52 -21.81 -2.81
CA THR A 15 -7.18 -21.45 -1.44
C THR A 15 -8.07 -20.31 -0.95
N VAL A 16 -8.72 -20.51 0.21
CA VAL A 16 -9.50 -19.46 0.88
C VAL A 16 -8.54 -18.59 1.69
N GLY A 17 -8.46 -17.32 1.33
CA GLY A 17 -7.63 -16.32 2.02
C GLY A 17 -8.40 -15.50 3.04
N LEU A 18 -9.68 -15.24 2.79
CA LEU A 18 -10.64 -14.62 3.71
C LEU A 18 -11.97 -15.34 3.53
N ASP A 19 -12.68 -15.57 4.63
CA ASP A 19 -13.96 -16.25 4.65
C ASP A 19 -14.95 -15.45 5.50
N ASP A 20 -15.94 -14.85 4.85
CA ASP A 20 -17.05 -14.09 5.44
C ASP A 20 -16.61 -13.09 6.54
N VAL A 21 -15.58 -12.30 6.27
CA VAL A 21 -15.02 -11.36 7.24
C VAL A 21 -15.94 -10.16 7.42
N ASN A 22 -16.36 -9.94 8.66
CA ASN A 22 -17.14 -8.79 9.11
C ASN A 22 -16.33 -8.02 10.14
N LEU A 23 -15.84 -6.82 9.80
CA LEU A 23 -14.94 -6.03 10.65
C LEU A 23 -15.10 -4.55 10.33
N THR A 24 -15.22 -3.74 11.37
CA THR A 24 -15.16 -2.27 11.25
C THR A 24 -13.99 -1.74 12.06
N ILE A 25 -13.17 -0.91 11.41
CA ILE A 25 -12.07 -0.18 12.04
C ILE A 25 -12.40 1.31 11.96
N GLN A 26 -12.52 1.94 13.12
CA GLN A 26 -12.85 3.36 13.20
C GLN A 26 -11.63 4.25 12.93
N ASP A 27 -11.89 5.52 12.68
CA ASP A 27 -10.80 6.48 12.53
C ASP A 27 -10.06 6.68 13.87
N GLY A 28 -8.74 6.72 13.80
CA GLY A 28 -7.89 6.86 14.98
C GLY A 28 -7.64 5.56 15.76
N GLU A 29 -8.24 4.45 15.36
CA GLU A 29 -7.98 3.17 16.03
C GLU A 29 -6.59 2.59 15.68
N PHE A 30 -5.96 1.98 16.67
CA PHE A 30 -4.80 1.10 16.50
C PHE A 30 -5.26 -0.35 16.61
N VAL A 31 -5.19 -1.09 15.51
CA VAL A 31 -5.66 -2.48 15.43
C VAL A 31 -4.51 -3.43 15.19
N ALA A 32 -4.38 -4.46 16.04
CA ALA A 32 -3.44 -5.55 15.87
C ALA A 32 -4.15 -6.82 15.39
N ILE A 33 -3.70 -7.42 14.28
CA ILE A 33 -4.25 -8.66 13.73
C ILE A 33 -3.30 -9.80 14.08
N ILE A 34 -3.76 -10.71 14.95
CA ILE A 34 -2.98 -11.83 15.47
C ILE A 34 -3.55 -13.13 14.91
N GLY A 35 -2.70 -14.10 14.64
CA GLY A 35 -3.09 -15.43 14.17
C GLY A 35 -1.91 -16.22 13.61
N ARG A 36 -2.12 -17.53 13.39
CA ARG A 36 -1.12 -18.44 12.82
C ARG A 36 -0.68 -18.04 11.42
N SER A 37 0.46 -18.55 10.94
CA SER A 37 0.82 -18.44 9.54
C SER A 37 -0.28 -19.03 8.66
N GLY A 38 -0.60 -18.36 7.54
CA GLY A 38 -1.70 -18.77 6.66
C GLY A 38 -3.11 -18.32 7.07
N ALA A 39 -3.32 -17.72 8.25
CA ALA A 39 -4.63 -17.27 8.73
C ALA A 39 -5.25 -16.07 8.00
N GLY A 40 -4.75 -15.67 6.83
CA GLY A 40 -5.34 -14.59 6.03
C GLY A 40 -4.94 -13.16 6.42
N LYS A 41 -4.10 -12.94 7.45
CA LYS A 41 -3.71 -11.59 7.94
C LYS A 41 -3.18 -10.69 6.82
N SER A 42 -2.22 -11.19 6.05
CA SER A 42 -1.65 -10.44 4.92
C SER A 42 -2.64 -10.26 3.77
N THR A 43 -3.56 -11.20 3.58
CA THR A 43 -4.64 -11.09 2.59
C THR A 43 -5.58 -9.95 2.97
N LEU A 44 -5.96 -9.86 4.24
CA LEU A 44 -6.82 -8.80 4.76
C LEU A 44 -6.18 -7.42 4.55
N LEU A 45 -4.93 -7.24 4.97
CA LEU A 45 -4.21 -5.98 4.77
C LEU A 45 -4.07 -5.61 3.29
N ARG A 46 -3.77 -6.59 2.43
CA ARG A 46 -3.64 -6.38 0.98
C ARG A 46 -4.98 -6.16 0.28
N ALA A 47 -6.09 -6.57 0.88
CA ALA A 47 -7.41 -6.24 0.38
C ALA A 47 -7.71 -4.75 0.56
N VAL A 48 -7.35 -4.14 1.71
CA VAL A 48 -7.59 -2.72 2.01
C VAL A 48 -7.02 -1.80 0.92
N ASN A 49 -5.80 -2.04 0.46
CA ASN A 49 -5.18 -1.25 -0.62
C ASN A 49 -5.45 -1.83 -2.02
N ARG A 50 -6.34 -2.84 -2.11
CA ARG A 50 -6.70 -3.53 -3.35
C ARG A 50 -5.50 -4.14 -4.11
N MET A 51 -4.46 -4.59 -3.40
CA MET A 51 -3.45 -5.47 -3.99
C MET A 51 -4.04 -6.87 -4.26
N HIS A 52 -4.93 -7.33 -3.37
CA HIS A 52 -5.79 -8.47 -3.62
C HIS A 52 -7.23 -8.00 -3.82
N ARG A 53 -7.87 -8.46 -4.91
CA ARG A 53 -9.29 -8.26 -5.13
C ARG A 53 -10.06 -9.25 -4.28
N ILE A 54 -11.08 -8.79 -3.58
CA ILE A 54 -12.05 -9.64 -2.90
C ILE A 54 -12.87 -10.41 -3.94
N THR A 55 -13.44 -11.55 -3.55
CA THR A 55 -14.28 -12.39 -4.43
C THR A 55 -15.74 -12.30 -4.09
N ALA A 56 -16.09 -11.89 -2.87
CA ALA A 56 -17.45 -11.62 -2.42
C ALA A 56 -17.45 -10.56 -1.32
N GLY A 57 -18.62 -10.01 -1.03
CA GLY A 57 -18.82 -8.98 -0.02
C GLY A 57 -18.45 -7.58 -0.50
N THR A 58 -18.41 -6.63 0.43
CA THR A 58 -18.10 -5.22 0.18
C THR A 58 -17.00 -4.75 1.12
N LEU A 59 -16.01 -4.07 0.59
CA LEU A 59 -14.94 -3.44 1.37
C LEU A 59 -14.94 -1.94 1.08
N THR A 60 -15.21 -1.15 2.11
CA THR A 60 -15.16 0.31 2.02
C THR A 60 -14.03 0.88 2.85
N VAL A 61 -13.37 1.89 2.32
CA VAL A 61 -12.35 2.68 3.00
C VAL A 61 -12.70 4.14 2.86
N ASN A 62 -12.93 4.81 3.98
CA ASN A 62 -13.40 6.20 4.04
C ASN A 62 -14.63 6.44 3.13
N GLY A 63 -15.62 5.54 3.20
CA GLY A 63 -16.83 5.59 2.40
C GLY A 63 -16.69 5.22 0.93
N THR A 64 -15.48 4.89 0.47
CA THR A 64 -15.24 4.48 -0.92
C THR A 64 -15.19 2.97 -1.02
N ASP A 65 -16.05 2.36 -1.84
CA ASP A 65 -15.98 0.94 -2.18
C ASP A 65 -14.72 0.68 -3.02
N VAL A 66 -13.77 -0.06 -2.45
CA VAL A 66 -12.50 -0.33 -3.12
C VAL A 66 -12.62 -1.25 -4.32
N SER A 67 -13.72 -2.03 -4.44
CA SER A 67 -13.95 -2.94 -5.55
C SER A 67 -14.21 -2.19 -6.87
N THR A 68 -14.80 -1.02 -6.78
CA THR A 68 -15.18 -0.18 -7.93
C THR A 68 -14.01 0.59 -8.53
N LEU A 69 -12.94 0.78 -7.76
CA LEU A 69 -11.81 1.61 -8.17
C LEU A 69 -11.00 0.95 -9.30
N SER A 70 -10.57 1.74 -10.29
CA SER A 70 -9.68 1.28 -11.36
C SER A 70 -8.78 2.41 -11.89
N GLY A 71 -7.77 2.06 -12.66
CA GLY A 71 -6.94 3.02 -13.38
C GLY A 71 -6.40 4.18 -12.50
N LYS A 72 -6.73 5.41 -12.87
CA LYS A 72 -6.29 6.63 -12.17
C LYS A 72 -6.88 6.73 -10.75
N ALA A 73 -8.16 6.38 -10.58
CA ALA A 73 -8.84 6.43 -9.29
C ALA A 73 -8.18 5.48 -8.27
N LEU A 74 -7.85 4.26 -8.67
CA LEU A 74 -7.14 3.30 -7.82
C LEU A 74 -5.73 3.79 -7.43
N ARG A 75 -5.00 4.42 -8.37
CA ARG A 75 -3.70 5.00 -8.06
C ARG A 75 -3.81 6.13 -7.04
N GLN A 76 -4.80 7.01 -7.21
CA GLN A 76 -5.06 8.10 -6.28
C GLN A 76 -5.45 7.59 -4.88
N PHE A 77 -6.31 6.59 -4.82
CA PHE A 77 -6.71 5.94 -3.58
C PHE A 77 -5.51 5.36 -2.82
N ARG A 78 -4.63 4.62 -3.50
CA ARG A 78 -3.43 4.04 -2.89
C ARG A 78 -2.44 5.06 -2.34
N ARG A 79 -2.44 6.30 -2.82
CA ARG A 79 -1.60 7.39 -2.27
C ARG A 79 -1.99 7.79 -0.85
N GLY A 80 -3.27 7.62 -0.50
CA GLY A 80 -3.77 7.87 0.86
C GLY A 80 -3.47 6.74 1.85
N ILE A 81 -2.84 5.63 1.41
CA ILE A 81 -2.57 4.46 2.25
C ILE A 81 -1.07 4.21 2.32
N GLY A 82 -0.47 4.46 3.48
CA GLY A 82 0.89 4.01 3.78
C GLY A 82 0.90 2.51 4.09
N MET A 83 1.78 1.75 3.45
CA MET A 83 1.93 0.32 3.72
C MET A 83 3.40 -0.04 3.87
N VAL A 84 3.74 -0.63 5.01
CA VAL A 84 5.06 -1.21 5.28
C VAL A 84 4.99 -2.71 5.02
N PHE A 85 5.84 -3.21 4.13
CA PHE A 85 5.89 -4.62 3.78
C PHE A 85 6.90 -5.37 4.65
N GLN A 86 6.67 -6.66 4.87
CA GLN A 86 7.58 -7.54 5.59
C GLN A 86 8.93 -7.69 4.86
N SER A 87 8.93 -7.69 3.53
CA SER A 87 10.12 -7.57 2.70
C SER A 87 10.31 -6.09 2.33
N PHE A 88 11.53 -5.59 2.43
CA PHE A 88 11.84 -4.16 2.29
C PHE A 88 11.49 -3.56 0.93
N ASN A 89 11.20 -4.36 -0.09
CA ASN A 89 10.85 -3.93 -1.47
C ASN A 89 11.83 -2.90 -2.07
N LEU A 90 13.10 -2.97 -1.65
CA LEU A 90 14.13 -2.08 -2.15
C LEU A 90 14.63 -2.55 -3.52
N VAL A 91 14.91 -1.60 -4.38
CA VAL A 91 15.63 -1.86 -5.63
C VAL A 91 17.12 -1.98 -5.28
N THR A 92 17.64 -3.21 -5.22
CA THR A 92 18.98 -3.53 -4.70
C THR A 92 20.15 -2.98 -5.53
N ARG A 93 19.91 -2.66 -6.80
CA ARG A 93 20.96 -2.14 -7.73
C ARG A 93 20.92 -0.62 -7.89
N THR A 94 20.40 0.10 -6.91
CA THR A 94 20.31 1.56 -6.93
C THR A 94 20.66 2.14 -5.56
N SER A 95 21.04 3.42 -5.54
CA SER A 95 21.41 4.09 -4.28
C SER A 95 20.19 4.26 -3.34
N VAL A 96 20.49 4.42 -2.04
CA VAL A 96 19.48 4.66 -1.00
C VAL A 96 18.59 5.86 -1.36
N ILE A 97 19.21 6.98 -1.75
CA ILE A 97 18.45 8.19 -2.14
C ILE A 97 17.53 7.96 -3.34
N LYS A 98 17.93 7.15 -4.32
CA LYS A 98 17.07 6.81 -5.47
C LYS A 98 15.89 5.92 -5.06
N ASN A 99 16.09 5.02 -4.09
CA ASN A 99 15.00 4.25 -3.50
C ASN A 99 13.96 5.17 -2.84
N VAL A 100 14.41 6.15 -2.04
CA VAL A 100 13.50 7.14 -1.42
C VAL A 100 12.81 7.99 -2.49
N LEU A 101 13.55 8.48 -3.49
CA LEU A 101 12.99 9.26 -4.59
C LEU A 101 11.99 8.50 -5.45
N SER A 102 12.02 7.16 -5.44
CA SER A 102 11.04 6.36 -6.18
C SER A 102 9.60 6.61 -5.71
N ALA A 103 9.41 7.05 -4.47
CA ALA A 103 8.11 7.45 -3.94
C ALA A 103 7.49 8.65 -4.69
N CYS A 104 8.32 9.49 -5.31
CA CYS A 104 7.86 10.67 -6.09
C CYS A 104 7.47 10.30 -7.53
N VAL A 105 7.87 9.12 -8.02
CA VAL A 105 7.63 8.69 -9.42
C VAL A 105 6.16 8.76 -9.84
N PRO A 106 5.17 8.36 -9.03
CA PRO A 106 3.77 8.44 -9.39
C PRO A 106 3.26 9.85 -9.70
N ASP A 107 3.96 10.89 -9.22
CA ASP A 107 3.62 12.31 -9.40
C ASP A 107 4.37 12.97 -10.55
N MET A 108 5.30 12.24 -11.17
CA MET A 108 6.14 12.76 -12.23
C MET A 108 5.54 12.47 -13.62
N PRO A 109 5.66 13.42 -14.57
CA PRO A 109 5.36 13.12 -15.96
C PRO A 109 6.34 12.08 -16.51
N PHE A 110 5.86 11.21 -17.40
CA PHE A 110 6.59 10.04 -17.92
C PHE A 110 8.00 10.38 -18.42
N TRP A 111 8.16 11.48 -19.16
CA TRP A 111 9.47 11.90 -19.71
C TRP A 111 10.50 12.24 -18.62
N ARG A 112 10.05 12.79 -17.46
CA ARG A 112 10.94 13.05 -16.33
C ARG A 112 11.36 11.77 -15.62
N VAL A 113 10.45 10.80 -15.53
CA VAL A 113 10.76 9.48 -14.98
C VAL A 113 11.84 8.80 -15.84
N LEU A 114 11.68 8.85 -17.15
CA LEU A 114 12.64 8.28 -18.11
C LEU A 114 14.04 8.88 -17.99
N LEU A 115 14.11 10.21 -17.79
CA LEU A 115 15.38 10.94 -17.62
C LEU A 115 15.91 10.92 -16.18
N GLY A 116 15.17 10.37 -15.21
CA GLY A 116 15.53 10.44 -13.79
C GLY A 116 15.59 11.87 -13.25
N ALA A 117 14.85 12.81 -13.86
CA ALA A 117 14.91 14.24 -13.59
C ALA A 117 14.00 14.63 -12.40
N PHE A 118 14.41 14.29 -11.18
CA PHE A 118 13.74 14.69 -9.95
C PHE A 118 13.88 16.19 -9.68
N ARG A 119 12.85 16.80 -9.09
CA ARG A 119 12.89 18.22 -8.69
C ARG A 119 13.86 18.41 -7.52
N LYS A 120 14.39 19.62 -7.35
CA LYS A 120 15.23 19.97 -6.20
C LYS A 120 14.51 19.74 -4.88
N GLU A 121 13.22 20.10 -4.82
CA GLU A 121 12.35 19.90 -3.67
C GLU A 121 12.19 18.41 -3.28
N ASP A 122 12.02 17.52 -4.28
CA ASP A 122 11.91 16.09 -4.03
C ASP A 122 13.22 15.52 -3.46
N LYS A 123 14.37 16.00 -3.97
CA LYS A 123 15.69 15.61 -3.45
C LYS A 123 15.92 16.10 -2.04
N LEU A 124 15.54 17.34 -1.71
CA LEU A 124 15.62 17.88 -0.36
C LEU A 124 14.77 17.06 0.61
N LYS A 125 13.51 16.80 0.29
CA LYS A 125 12.62 15.95 1.12
C LYS A 125 13.19 14.54 1.32
N ALA A 126 13.81 13.96 0.30
CA ALA A 126 14.45 12.67 0.40
C ALA A 126 15.64 12.70 1.37
N LEU A 127 16.50 13.73 1.29
CA LEU A 127 17.62 13.94 2.20
C LEU A 127 17.16 14.16 3.64
N GLU A 128 16.16 15.02 3.86
CA GLU A 128 15.56 15.24 5.17
C GLU A 128 14.97 13.95 5.78
N SER A 129 14.37 13.10 4.93
CA SER A 129 13.83 11.81 5.37
C SER A 129 14.94 10.84 5.78
N LEU A 130 16.07 10.83 5.06
CA LEU A 130 17.24 10.02 5.36
C LEU A 130 17.95 10.52 6.64
N ASP A 131 18.01 11.82 6.83
CA ASP A 131 18.56 12.45 8.04
C ASP A 131 17.77 12.06 9.29
N LYS A 132 16.42 12.15 9.22
CA LYS A 132 15.52 11.75 10.32
C LYS A 132 15.71 10.31 10.81
N VAL A 133 16.16 9.41 9.95
CA VAL A 133 16.43 8.01 10.30
C VAL A 133 17.92 7.70 10.48
N GLY A 134 18.81 8.72 10.44
CA GLY A 134 20.21 8.62 10.74
C GLY A 134 21.03 7.83 9.71
N ILE A 135 20.63 7.86 8.43
CA ILE A 135 21.33 7.16 7.33
C ILE A 135 21.76 8.08 6.19
N LEU A 136 21.90 9.37 6.47
CA LEU A 136 22.32 10.38 5.48
C LEU A 136 23.74 10.13 4.96
N ASP A 137 24.62 9.58 5.80
CA ASP A 137 26.06 9.40 5.53
C ASP A 137 26.39 8.04 4.88
N LYS A 138 25.39 7.26 4.47
CA LYS A 138 25.58 5.90 3.94
C LYS A 138 25.24 5.76 2.46
#